data_c866eb9c50804f7fcb219c5f65171d6c
#
_entry.id   c866eb9c50804f7fcb219c5f65171d6c
#
_cell.length_a   1.000
_cell.length_b   1.000
_cell.length_c   1.000
_cell.angle_alpha   90.00
_cell.angle_beta   90.00
_cell.angle_gamma   90.00
#
_symmetry.space_group_name_H-M   'P 1'
#
loop_
_entity.id
_entity.type
_entity.pdbx_description
1 polymer ?
#
loop_
_entity_poly.entity_id
_entity_poly.type
_entity_poly.pdbx_seq_one_letter_code
_entity_poly.pdbx_strand_id
1 'polypeptide(L)'
;MTGTKANPGTACLGETYNLTTVQNLPTPQVSRQPRHTTHLALRHTMKFQPDRSDAQTIHGYGPDWIGVDGEKHTHSLIVGSGGLLQPWNCSRFEELTPAHFEHLATLDTELIIFGSGNRNRFPNPAWLQPLMARRLGLETMDTAAACRTYNILAGEGRNVVAALILETGT
;
A
#
# COMPACT_ATOMS: atom_id res chain seq x y z
N MET A 1 35.33 -46.73 21.66
CA MET A 1 36.07 -45.77 22.52
C MET A 1 35.22 -44.54 22.55
N THR A 2 34.20 -44.50 23.38
CA THR A 2 34.09 -44.07 24.80
C THR A 2 34.50 -42.59 24.99
N GLY A 3 33.53 -41.79 25.43
CA GLY A 3 33.77 -40.47 25.98
C GLY A 3 32.52 -39.66 26.24
N THR A 4 31.67 -40.16 27.10
CA THR A 4 30.62 -39.40 27.77
C THR A 4 31.22 -38.39 28.73
N LYS A 5 30.74 -37.14 28.76
CA LYS A 5 30.99 -36.23 29.87
C LYS A 5 29.67 -35.58 30.32
N ALA A 6 29.31 -35.88 31.53
CA ALA A 6 28.20 -35.38 32.30
C ALA A 6 28.40 -33.95 32.78
N ASN A 7 27.29 -33.24 32.92
CA ASN A 7 27.20 -31.90 33.52
C ASN A 7 26.63 -32.05 34.98
N PRO A 8 27.28 -31.46 35.98
CA PRO A 8 26.74 -31.44 37.33
C PRO A 8 26.00 -30.15 37.66
N GLY A 9 24.85 -30.31 38.18
CA GLY A 9 24.08 -29.67 39.19
C GLY A 9 24.29 -28.18 39.54
N THR A 10 23.19 -27.46 39.49
CA THR A 10 23.06 -26.15 40.17
C THR A 10 22.06 -26.31 41.30
N ALA A 11 22.58 -26.07 42.50
CA ALA A 11 21.84 -26.17 43.77
C ALA A 11 20.91 -24.96 43.94
N CYS A 12 19.67 -25.23 44.35
CA CYS A 12 18.74 -24.24 44.87
C CYS A 12 19.16 -23.80 46.27
N LEU A 13 19.41 -22.52 46.46
CA LEU A 13 19.48 -21.91 47.79
C LEU A 13 18.15 -21.18 48.05
N GLY A 14 17.40 -21.73 48.96
CA GLY A 14 16.19 -21.11 49.54
C GLY A 14 16.57 -19.97 50.48
N GLU A 15 16.07 -18.81 50.26
CA GLU A 15 16.09 -17.72 51.25
C GLU A 15 14.73 -17.62 51.90
N THR A 16 14.73 -17.96 53.23
CA THR A 16 13.61 -17.77 54.12
C THR A 16 13.54 -16.31 54.55
N TYR A 17 12.47 -15.62 54.15
CA TYR A 17 12.21 -14.26 54.66
C TYR A 17 11.48 -14.34 55.98
N ASN A 18 12.11 -13.74 56.99
CA ASN A 18 11.65 -13.68 58.36
C ASN A 18 10.63 -12.55 58.53
N LEU A 19 9.40 -12.89 58.84
CA LEU A 19 8.32 -11.96 59.19
C LEU A 19 8.43 -11.61 60.67
N THR A 20 8.97 -10.47 61.05
CA THR A 20 8.65 -9.80 62.32
C THR A 20 9.24 -8.41 62.34
N THR A 21 8.44 -7.39 62.22
CA THR A 21 8.42 -6.15 62.99
C THR A 21 7.52 -5.12 62.30
N VAL A 22 6.27 -5.11 62.73
CA VAL A 22 5.35 -4.00 62.42
C VAL A 22 5.57 -2.94 63.49
N GLN A 23 6.33 -1.90 63.21
CA GLN A 23 6.42 -0.73 64.07
C GLN A 23 5.55 0.40 63.52
N ASN A 24 4.69 0.90 64.41
CA ASN A 24 3.79 2.03 64.26
C ASN A 24 4.42 3.23 63.55
N LEU A 25 3.90 3.59 62.37
CA LEU A 25 4.09 4.90 61.77
C LEU A 25 2.86 5.76 62.04
N PRO A 26 3.06 7.02 62.41
CA PRO A 26 1.95 7.96 62.59
C PRO A 26 1.33 8.32 61.24
N THR A 27 0.02 8.33 61.21
CA THR A 27 -0.83 8.74 60.07
C THR A 27 -0.55 10.21 59.69
N PRO A 28 -0.21 10.49 58.41
CA PRO A 28 -0.16 11.87 57.99
C PRO A 28 -1.57 12.43 57.82
N GLN A 29 -1.83 13.53 58.51
CA GLN A 29 -3.05 14.34 58.34
C GLN A 29 -3.08 14.93 56.94
N VAL A 30 -3.98 14.45 56.09
CA VAL A 30 -4.22 14.99 54.78
C VAL A 30 -5.17 16.19 54.93
N SER A 31 -4.58 17.40 54.88
CA SER A 31 -5.34 18.63 54.72
C SER A 31 -6.05 18.64 53.37
N ARG A 32 -7.38 18.60 53.39
CA ARG A 32 -8.21 18.72 52.21
C ARG A 32 -8.17 20.16 51.69
N GLN A 33 -7.33 20.41 50.71
CA GLN A 33 -7.47 21.61 49.87
C GLN A 33 -8.47 21.32 48.74
N PRO A 34 -9.42 22.22 48.43
CA PRO A 34 -10.29 22.07 47.30
C PRO A 34 -9.48 22.27 46.02
N ARG A 35 -9.23 21.18 45.29
CA ARG A 35 -8.64 21.26 43.94
C ARG A 35 -9.72 21.73 42.98
N HIS A 36 -9.62 23.00 42.60
CA HIS A 36 -10.30 23.47 41.41
C HIS A 36 -9.72 22.75 40.21
N THR A 37 -10.38 21.67 39.85
CA THR A 37 -10.09 20.95 38.58
C THR A 37 -10.70 21.73 37.45
N THR A 38 -9.96 22.70 36.90
CA THR A 38 -10.30 23.29 35.61
C THR A 38 -10.05 22.21 34.57
N HIS A 39 -11.08 21.45 34.25
CA HIS A 39 -11.08 20.56 33.09
C HIS A 39 -11.04 21.44 31.84
N LEU A 40 -9.81 21.75 31.37
CA LEU A 40 -9.62 22.09 29.98
C LEU A 40 -9.88 20.80 29.19
N ALA A 41 -11.14 20.63 28.78
CA ALA A 41 -11.49 19.67 27.77
C ALA A 41 -10.83 20.13 26.46
N LEU A 42 -9.63 19.59 26.21
CA LEU A 42 -9.00 19.66 24.90
C LEU A 42 -9.90 18.87 23.95
N ARG A 43 -10.87 19.57 23.36
CA ARG A 43 -11.66 19.03 22.25
C ARG A 43 -10.69 18.87 21.07
N HIS A 44 -10.06 17.70 20.97
CA HIS A 44 -9.50 17.26 19.72
C HIS A 44 -10.66 17.06 18.75
N THR A 45 -10.99 18.14 18.05
CA THR A 45 -11.78 18.02 16.82
C THR A 45 -10.88 17.28 15.85
N MET A 46 -11.09 15.97 15.71
CA MET A 46 -10.60 15.27 14.53
C MET A 46 -11.26 15.96 13.34
N LYS A 47 -10.53 16.87 12.70
CA LYS A 47 -10.85 17.30 11.36
C LYS A 47 -10.59 16.09 10.47
N PHE A 48 -11.66 15.40 10.09
CA PHE A 48 -11.66 14.62 8.87
C PHE A 48 -11.45 15.62 7.73
N GLN A 49 -10.20 15.92 7.42
CA GLN A 49 -9.90 16.37 6.08
C GLN A 49 -10.08 15.12 5.22
N PRO A 50 -10.99 15.13 4.23
CA PRO A 50 -10.88 14.17 3.16
C PRO A 50 -9.50 14.43 2.59
N ASP A 51 -8.59 13.45 2.71
CA ASP A 51 -7.37 13.46 1.96
C ASP A 51 -7.78 13.58 0.49
N ARG A 52 -7.69 14.80 -0.04
CA ARG A 52 -7.63 14.97 -1.47
C ARG A 52 -6.30 14.35 -1.85
N SER A 53 -6.34 13.06 -2.15
CA SER A 53 -5.26 12.48 -2.90
C SER A 53 -5.26 13.26 -4.23
N ASP A 54 -4.20 14.00 -4.51
CA ASP A 54 -3.98 14.61 -5.82
C ASP A 54 -3.77 13.53 -6.90
N ALA A 55 -3.99 12.27 -6.53
CA ALA A 55 -3.93 11.12 -7.39
C ALA A 55 -5.07 11.17 -8.42
N GLN A 56 -4.70 11.05 -9.68
CA GLN A 56 -5.69 10.90 -10.75
C GLN A 56 -6.59 9.71 -10.47
N THR A 57 -7.89 9.92 -10.63
CA THR A 57 -8.91 8.92 -10.32
C THR A 57 -9.65 8.48 -11.58
N ILE A 58 -9.74 7.17 -11.77
CA ILE A 58 -10.57 6.59 -12.82
C ILE A 58 -12.01 6.51 -12.29
N HIS A 59 -12.87 7.46 -12.69
CA HIS A 59 -14.23 7.58 -12.19
C HIS A 59 -15.26 6.70 -12.94
N GLY A 60 -14.84 6.09 -14.05
CA GLY A 60 -15.68 5.18 -14.82
C GLY A 60 -14.94 4.57 -15.99
N TYR A 61 -15.47 3.48 -16.49
CA TYR A 61 -14.95 2.81 -17.69
C TYR A 61 -16.08 2.05 -18.40
N GLY A 62 -15.91 1.86 -19.69
CA GLY A 62 -16.81 1.11 -20.57
C GLY A 62 -16.03 0.31 -21.60
N PRO A 63 -16.73 -0.34 -22.52
CA PRO A 63 -16.07 -1.14 -23.55
C PRO A 63 -15.17 -0.34 -24.49
N ASP A 64 -15.45 0.97 -24.65
CA ASP A 64 -14.81 1.87 -25.60
C ASP A 64 -14.35 3.19 -24.99
N TRP A 65 -14.33 3.31 -23.65
CA TRP A 65 -13.89 4.51 -22.97
C TRP A 65 -13.39 4.24 -21.54
N ILE A 66 -12.48 5.10 -21.11
CA ILE A 66 -12.02 5.20 -19.72
C ILE A 66 -12.14 6.66 -19.30
N GLY A 67 -12.76 6.92 -18.16
CA GLY A 67 -12.94 8.25 -17.61
C GLY A 67 -11.91 8.53 -16.52
N VAL A 68 -11.09 9.58 -16.72
CA VAL A 68 -10.10 10.03 -15.75
C VAL A 68 -10.37 11.50 -15.44
N ASP A 69 -10.48 11.84 -14.16
CA ASP A 69 -10.68 13.23 -13.67
C ASP A 69 -11.81 14.02 -14.35
N GLY A 70 -12.87 13.31 -14.73
CA GLY A 70 -14.04 13.93 -15.40
C GLY A 70 -13.99 13.91 -16.92
N GLU A 71 -12.87 13.53 -17.54
CA GLU A 71 -12.72 13.43 -18.99
C GLU A 71 -12.83 11.98 -19.47
N LYS A 72 -13.47 11.77 -20.62
CA LYS A 72 -13.56 10.47 -21.28
C LYS A 72 -12.48 10.32 -22.35
N HIS A 73 -11.71 9.25 -22.24
CA HIS A 73 -10.70 8.86 -23.20
C HIS A 73 -11.17 7.62 -23.95
N THR A 74 -11.07 7.65 -25.27
CA THR A 74 -11.50 6.57 -26.18
C THR A 74 -10.30 5.83 -26.81
N HIS A 75 -9.16 5.90 -26.18
CA HIS A 75 -7.92 5.24 -26.56
C HIS A 75 -7.22 4.67 -25.35
N SER A 76 -6.30 3.76 -25.56
CA SER A 76 -5.45 3.19 -24.52
C SER A 76 -4.63 4.29 -23.84
N LEU A 77 -4.43 4.20 -22.54
CA LEU A 77 -3.73 5.24 -21.77
C LEU A 77 -2.92 4.68 -20.62
N ILE A 78 -1.99 5.49 -20.16
CA ILE A 78 -1.22 5.27 -18.94
C ILE A 78 -1.63 6.35 -17.93
N VAL A 79 -2.07 5.90 -16.75
CA VAL A 79 -2.50 6.75 -15.63
C VAL A 79 -1.63 6.47 -14.44
N GLY A 80 -1.12 7.51 -13.78
CA GLY A 80 -0.29 7.37 -12.59
C GLY A 80 -0.84 8.15 -11.40
N SER A 81 -0.71 7.61 -10.20
CA SER A 81 -1.14 8.26 -8.97
C SER A 81 -0.41 9.58 -8.69
N GLY A 82 0.76 9.80 -9.30
CA GLY A 82 1.51 11.06 -9.24
C GLY A 82 1.09 12.11 -10.27
N GLY A 83 -0.09 12.01 -10.88
CA GLY A 83 -0.58 12.98 -11.86
C GLY A 83 -0.19 12.67 -13.31
N LEU A 84 0.36 11.48 -13.58
CA LEU A 84 0.69 11.06 -14.95
C LEU A 84 -0.59 10.68 -15.70
N LEU A 85 -0.83 11.31 -16.84
CA LEU A 85 -1.86 10.90 -17.81
C LEU A 85 -1.30 11.07 -19.21
N GLN A 86 -1.18 9.97 -19.93
CA GLN A 86 -0.65 10.01 -21.30
C GLN A 86 -1.30 8.95 -22.17
N PRO A 87 -1.48 9.22 -23.48
CA PRO A 87 -1.89 8.20 -24.44
C PRO A 87 -0.88 7.06 -24.46
N TRP A 88 -1.40 5.82 -24.55
CA TRP A 88 -0.57 4.65 -24.78
C TRP A 88 -0.76 4.17 -26.22
N ASN A 89 0.30 4.17 -27.00
CA ASN A 89 0.26 3.84 -28.44
C ASN A 89 0.17 2.32 -28.65
N CYS A 90 -0.92 1.72 -28.14
CA CYS A 90 -1.22 0.30 -28.24
C CYS A 90 -2.74 0.11 -28.16
N SER A 91 -3.41 -0.19 -29.27
CA SER A 91 -4.87 -0.31 -29.34
C SER A 91 -5.37 -1.72 -29.06
N ARG A 92 -4.50 -2.72 -29.15
CA ARG A 92 -4.81 -4.13 -28.94
C ARG A 92 -3.65 -4.85 -28.29
N PHE A 93 -3.96 -5.91 -27.57
CA PHE A 93 -2.94 -6.72 -26.91
C PHE A 93 -1.91 -7.30 -27.90
N GLU A 94 -2.33 -7.62 -29.11
CA GLU A 94 -1.48 -8.19 -30.16
C GLU A 94 -0.47 -7.19 -30.74
N GLU A 95 -0.68 -5.90 -30.52
CA GLU A 95 0.23 -4.82 -30.94
C GLU A 95 1.35 -4.54 -29.92
N LEU A 96 1.32 -5.23 -28.78
CA LEU A 96 2.36 -5.08 -27.76
C LEU A 96 3.73 -5.51 -28.31
N THR A 97 4.72 -4.73 -27.96
CA THR A 97 6.13 -4.95 -28.29
C THR A 97 7.01 -4.77 -27.05
N PRO A 98 8.27 -5.23 -27.06
CA PRO A 98 9.21 -4.96 -25.98
C PRO A 98 9.32 -3.48 -25.62
N ALA A 99 9.28 -2.57 -26.63
CA ALA A 99 9.40 -1.13 -26.44
C ALA A 99 8.32 -0.54 -25.52
N HIS A 100 7.12 -1.14 -25.47
CA HIS A 100 6.07 -0.72 -24.55
C HIS A 100 6.48 -0.96 -23.10
N PHE A 101 7.13 -2.09 -22.80
CA PHE A 101 7.60 -2.42 -21.46
C PHE A 101 8.89 -1.67 -21.08
N GLU A 102 9.76 -1.39 -22.05
CA GLU A 102 10.90 -0.50 -21.87
C GLU A 102 10.42 0.90 -21.45
N HIS A 103 9.39 1.43 -22.14
CA HIS A 103 8.81 2.71 -21.76
C HIS A 103 8.20 2.66 -20.34
N LEU A 104 7.41 1.64 -20.00
CA LEU A 104 6.87 1.49 -18.65
C LEU A 104 7.98 1.41 -17.59
N ALA A 105 9.11 0.81 -17.93
CA ALA A 105 10.27 0.74 -17.04
C ALA A 105 10.93 2.10 -16.78
N THR A 106 10.69 3.14 -17.60
CA THR A 106 11.22 4.49 -17.36
C THR A 106 10.42 5.28 -16.34
N LEU A 107 9.19 4.88 -16.06
CA LEU A 107 8.27 5.60 -15.18
C LEU A 107 8.72 5.52 -13.72
N ASP A 108 8.48 6.60 -12.99
CA ASP A 108 8.71 6.65 -11.55
C ASP A 108 7.50 6.06 -10.82
N THR A 109 7.59 4.79 -10.50
CA THR A 109 6.52 4.02 -9.84
C THR A 109 7.10 2.82 -9.09
N GLU A 110 6.37 2.30 -8.12
CA GLU A 110 6.73 1.05 -7.43
C GLU A 110 6.01 -0.17 -7.99
N LEU A 111 4.86 0.04 -8.64
CA LEU A 111 4.02 -1.02 -9.18
C LEU A 111 3.34 -0.58 -10.46
N ILE A 112 3.32 -1.46 -11.45
CA ILE A 112 2.57 -1.30 -12.68
C ILE A 112 1.39 -2.26 -12.68
N ILE A 113 0.20 -1.71 -12.92
CA ILE A 113 -1.03 -2.46 -13.12
C ILE A 113 -1.27 -2.51 -14.63
N PHE A 114 -1.19 -3.69 -15.20
CA PHE A 114 -1.36 -3.89 -16.63
C PHE A 114 -2.77 -4.38 -16.94
N GLY A 115 -3.58 -3.51 -17.54
CA GLY A 115 -4.91 -3.83 -18.09
C GLY A 115 -4.79 -4.33 -19.51
N SER A 116 -4.95 -5.63 -19.71
CA SER A 116 -4.67 -6.34 -20.95
C SER A 116 -5.84 -6.38 -21.97
N GLY A 117 -6.81 -5.48 -21.80
CA GLY A 117 -8.00 -5.40 -22.64
C GLY A 117 -9.22 -6.10 -22.03
N ASN A 118 -10.09 -6.63 -22.89
CA ASN A 118 -11.39 -7.20 -22.48
C ASN A 118 -11.28 -8.52 -21.70
N ARG A 119 -10.11 -9.12 -21.65
CA ARG A 119 -9.83 -10.36 -20.89
C ARG A 119 -8.42 -10.34 -20.33
N ASN A 120 -8.17 -11.07 -19.27
CA ASN A 120 -6.83 -11.19 -18.72
C ASN A 120 -5.90 -11.97 -19.66
N ARG A 121 -4.82 -11.32 -20.08
CA ARG A 121 -3.76 -11.88 -20.96
C ARG A 121 -2.40 -11.47 -20.41
N PHE A 122 -1.45 -12.40 -20.43
CA PHE A 122 -0.11 -12.18 -19.93
C PHE A 122 0.83 -11.78 -21.06
N PRO A 123 1.63 -10.72 -20.92
CA PRO A 123 2.65 -10.37 -21.88
C PRO A 123 3.74 -11.44 -21.94
N ASN A 124 4.50 -11.44 -23.03
CA ASN A 124 5.66 -12.33 -23.16
C ASN A 124 6.67 -12.05 -22.03
N PRO A 125 7.06 -13.05 -21.23
CA PRO A 125 7.98 -12.87 -20.12
C PRO A 125 9.32 -12.25 -20.51
N ALA A 126 9.81 -12.48 -21.75
CA ALA A 126 11.04 -11.89 -22.23
C ALA A 126 10.99 -10.35 -22.32
N TRP A 127 9.80 -9.77 -22.50
CA TRP A 127 9.60 -8.32 -22.56
C TRP A 127 9.62 -7.63 -21.19
N LEU A 128 9.51 -8.42 -20.11
CA LEU A 128 9.45 -7.91 -18.75
C LEU A 128 10.85 -7.68 -18.14
N GLN A 129 11.92 -8.02 -18.83
CA GLN A 129 13.28 -7.87 -18.33
C GLN A 129 13.60 -6.42 -17.87
N PRO A 130 13.22 -5.36 -18.59
CA PRO A 130 13.46 -3.98 -18.14
C PRO A 130 12.80 -3.66 -16.80
N LEU A 131 11.58 -4.17 -16.57
CA LEU A 131 10.87 -4.00 -15.30
C LEU A 131 11.57 -4.76 -14.17
N MET A 132 11.96 -5.99 -14.42
CA MET A 132 12.67 -6.84 -13.46
C MET A 132 14.03 -6.23 -13.06
N ALA A 133 14.77 -5.67 -14.02
CA ALA A 133 16.04 -4.99 -13.76
C ALA A 133 15.89 -3.80 -12.80
N ARG A 134 14.73 -3.13 -12.85
CA ARG A 134 14.37 -2.03 -11.94
C ARG A 134 13.60 -2.48 -10.69
N ARG A 135 13.35 -3.77 -10.54
CA ARG A 135 12.54 -4.36 -9.45
C ARG A 135 11.12 -3.79 -9.39
N LEU A 136 10.57 -3.41 -10.53
CA LEU A 136 9.19 -2.97 -10.64
C LEU A 136 8.25 -4.17 -10.67
N GLY A 137 7.24 -4.16 -9.81
CA GLY A 137 6.16 -5.13 -9.85
C GLY A 137 5.27 -4.92 -11.08
N LEU A 138 4.77 -6.02 -11.66
CA LEU A 138 3.75 -5.99 -12.71
C LEU A 138 2.60 -6.91 -12.32
N GLU A 139 1.42 -6.31 -12.15
CA GLU A 139 0.18 -7.03 -11.91
C GLU A 139 -0.66 -7.02 -13.17
N THR A 140 -1.03 -8.19 -13.67
CA THR A 140 -1.74 -8.35 -14.94
C THR A 140 -3.19 -8.76 -14.72
N MET A 141 -4.11 -8.06 -15.34
CA MET A 141 -5.55 -8.32 -15.25
C MET A 141 -6.28 -7.77 -16.49
N ASP A 142 -7.59 -7.97 -16.59
CA ASP A 142 -8.40 -7.26 -17.59
C ASP A 142 -8.46 -5.76 -17.28
N THR A 143 -8.76 -4.95 -18.30
CA THR A 143 -8.74 -3.47 -18.14
C THR A 143 -9.73 -2.96 -17.11
N ALA A 144 -10.91 -3.59 -16.99
CA ALA A 144 -11.91 -3.20 -16.01
C ALA A 144 -11.44 -3.48 -14.57
N ALA A 145 -10.80 -4.62 -14.34
CA ALA A 145 -10.19 -4.96 -13.06
C ALA A 145 -9.01 -4.00 -12.76
N ALA A 146 -8.19 -3.68 -13.76
CA ALA A 146 -7.06 -2.76 -13.62
C ALA A 146 -7.50 -1.35 -13.17
N CYS A 147 -8.58 -0.84 -13.74
CA CYS A 147 -9.15 0.44 -13.32
C CYS A 147 -9.56 0.44 -11.83
N ARG A 148 -10.21 -0.64 -11.36
CA ARG A 148 -10.61 -0.76 -9.95
C ARG A 148 -9.41 -0.90 -9.02
N THR A 149 -8.46 -1.76 -9.37
CA THR A 149 -7.25 -2.01 -8.57
C THR A 149 -6.40 -0.75 -8.46
N TYR A 150 -6.24 -0.02 -9.57
CA TYR A 150 -5.54 1.27 -9.58
C TYR A 150 -6.14 2.24 -8.57
N ASN A 151 -7.47 2.45 -8.61
CA ASN A 151 -8.14 3.38 -7.69
C ASN A 151 -7.95 2.99 -6.22
N ILE A 152 -7.98 1.70 -5.90
CA ILE A 152 -7.76 1.22 -4.52
C ILE A 152 -6.35 1.58 -4.07
N LEU A 153 -5.33 1.21 -4.86
CA LEU A 153 -3.93 1.41 -4.48
C LEU A 153 -3.53 2.88 -4.49
N ALA A 154 -3.99 3.66 -5.47
CA ALA A 154 -3.79 5.10 -5.51
C ALA A 154 -4.48 5.81 -4.33
N GLY A 155 -5.70 5.37 -3.96
CA GLY A 155 -6.43 5.86 -2.78
C GLY A 155 -5.75 5.51 -1.45
N GLU A 156 -4.95 4.46 -1.39
CA GLU A 156 -4.09 4.11 -0.26
C GLU A 156 -2.78 4.92 -0.21
N GLY A 157 -2.58 5.84 -1.17
CA GLY A 157 -1.39 6.68 -1.25
C GLY A 157 -0.16 5.97 -1.84
N ARG A 158 -0.35 4.84 -2.54
CA ARG A 158 0.75 4.12 -3.19
C ARG A 158 1.15 4.79 -4.51
N ASN A 159 2.44 4.75 -4.81
CA ASN A 159 2.95 5.20 -6.11
C ASN A 159 2.76 4.11 -7.17
N VAL A 160 1.63 4.17 -7.87
CA VAL A 160 1.21 3.16 -8.86
C VAL A 160 0.91 3.77 -10.22
N VAL A 161 1.16 2.99 -11.26
CA VAL A 161 0.83 3.33 -12.65
C VAL A 161 -0.05 2.23 -13.23
N ALA A 162 -1.15 2.61 -13.88
CA ALA A 162 -1.97 1.71 -14.68
C ALA A 162 -1.70 1.93 -16.17
N ALA A 163 -1.28 0.88 -16.86
CA ALA A 163 -1.16 0.82 -18.32
C ALA A 163 -2.36 0.05 -18.87
N LEU A 164 -3.29 0.75 -19.49
CA LEU A 164 -4.63 0.28 -19.82
C LEU A 164 -4.81 0.16 -21.33
N ILE A 165 -4.97 -1.06 -21.83
CA ILE A 165 -5.38 -1.31 -23.22
C ILE A 165 -6.90 -1.15 -23.31
N LEU A 166 -7.33 -0.29 -24.21
CA LEU A 166 -8.73 -0.12 -24.57
C LEU A 166 -8.94 -0.69 -25.97
N GLU A 167 -9.49 -1.90 -26.02
CA GLU A 167 -9.83 -2.57 -27.26
C GLU A 167 -11.19 -2.06 -27.74
N THR A 168 -11.19 -1.06 -28.60
CA THR A 168 -12.42 -0.65 -29.30
C THR A 168 -12.81 -1.75 -30.28
N GLY A 169 -14.01 -2.31 -30.08
CA GLY A 169 -14.51 -3.40 -30.92
C GLY A 169 -14.53 -3.03 -32.41
N THR A 170 -14.09 -3.96 -33.22
CA THR A 170 -14.36 -3.99 -34.67
C THR A 170 -15.73 -4.54 -34.91
#